data_8f81cc4f7d1f30bc45153c2ee91effe2
#
_entry.id   8f81cc4f7d1f30bc45153c2ee91effe2
#
_cell.length_a   1.000
_cell.length_b   1.000
_cell.length_c   1.000
_cell.angle_alpha   90.00
_cell.angle_beta   90.00
_cell.angle_gamma   90.00
#
_symmetry.space_group_name_H-M   'P 1'
#
loop_
_entity.id
_entity.type
_entity.pdbx_description
1 polymer ?
#
loop_
_entity_poly.entity_id
_entity_poly.type
_entity_poly.pdbx_seq_one_letter_code
_entity_poly.pdbx_strand_id
1 'polypeptide(L)' 'MLEKMKELIADQLSVDADSITAESRFKEDLGADSLDLFELVMALEDEYSVEIPAEDLQSLLTVGDVMNYLKDKGVEA' A
#
# COMPACT_ATOMS: atom_id res chain seq x y z
N MET A 1 -1.04 -12.14 1.13
CA MET A 1 -1.05 -10.69 1.28
C MET A 1 -0.49 -9.95 0.07
N LEU A 2 0.64 -10.34 -0.45
CA LEU A 2 1.25 -9.62 -1.58
C LEU A 2 0.36 -9.59 -2.82
N GLU A 3 -0.24 -10.70 -3.16
CA GLU A 3 -1.07 -10.78 -4.36
C GLU A 3 -2.27 -9.83 -4.27
N LYS A 4 -2.95 -9.81 -3.16
CA LYS A 4 -4.08 -8.91 -2.96
C LYS A 4 -3.63 -7.46 -2.91
N MET A 5 -2.50 -7.21 -2.28
CA MET A 5 -1.92 -5.87 -2.21
C MET A 5 -1.61 -5.36 -3.62
N LYS A 6 -1.03 -6.21 -4.47
CA LYS A 6 -0.74 -5.85 -5.85
C LYS A 6 -2.00 -5.46 -6.61
N GLU A 7 -3.07 -6.22 -6.43
CA GLU A 7 -4.33 -5.93 -7.11
C GLU A 7 -4.91 -4.60 -6.66
N LEU A 8 -4.87 -4.32 -5.36
CA LEU A 8 -5.37 -3.07 -4.83
C LEU A 8 -4.56 -1.88 -5.34
N ILE A 9 -3.25 -2.01 -5.30
CA ILE A 9 -2.35 -0.94 -5.74
C ILE A 9 -2.52 -0.70 -7.24
N ALA A 10 -2.57 -1.76 -8.02
CA ALA A 10 -2.74 -1.64 -9.46
C ALA A 10 -4.04 -0.92 -9.81
N ASP A 11 -5.10 -1.23 -9.10
CA ASP A 11 -6.40 -0.63 -9.32
C ASP A 11 -6.41 0.84 -8.92
N GLN A 12 -5.84 1.17 -7.76
CA GLN A 12 -5.84 2.53 -7.26
C GLN A 12 -4.91 3.46 -8.03
N LEU A 13 -3.76 2.96 -8.45
CA LEU A 13 -2.73 3.77 -9.10
C LEU A 13 -2.72 3.60 -10.61
N SER A 14 -3.57 2.75 -11.16
CA SER A 14 -3.64 2.47 -12.60
C SER A 14 -2.30 1.99 -13.16
N VAL A 15 -1.64 1.11 -12.41
CA VAL A 15 -0.39 0.50 -12.84
C VAL A 15 -0.59 -1.00 -13.02
N ASP A 16 0.37 -1.64 -13.72
CA ASP A 16 0.31 -3.07 -13.95
C ASP A 16 0.70 -3.83 -12.68
N ALA A 17 -0.18 -4.72 -12.22
CA ALA A 17 0.08 -5.51 -11.02
C ALA A 17 1.36 -6.34 -11.16
N ASP A 18 1.69 -6.79 -12.36
CA ASP A 18 2.89 -7.59 -12.60
C ASP A 18 4.17 -6.79 -12.39
N SER A 19 4.10 -5.48 -12.46
CA SER A 19 5.27 -4.62 -12.24
C SER A 19 5.49 -4.27 -10.78
N ILE A 20 4.57 -4.66 -9.90
CA ILE A 20 4.64 -4.32 -8.49
C ILE A 20 5.36 -5.41 -7.71
N THR A 21 6.33 -5.03 -6.89
CA THR A 21 7.04 -5.94 -6.00
C THR A 21 7.03 -5.35 -4.59
N ALA A 22 7.46 -6.14 -3.61
CA ALA A 22 7.57 -5.65 -2.24
C ALA A 22 8.54 -4.47 -2.14
N GLU A 23 9.48 -4.37 -3.06
CA GLU A 23 10.49 -3.32 -3.06
C GLU A 23 10.06 -2.07 -3.83
N SER A 24 8.91 -2.12 -4.51
CA SER A 24 8.40 -0.98 -5.29
C SER A 24 8.14 0.20 -4.36
N ARG A 25 8.65 1.36 -4.75
CA ARG A 25 8.44 2.60 -4.02
C ARG A 25 7.27 3.34 -4.62
N PHE A 26 6.36 3.78 -3.77
CA PHE A 26 5.12 4.38 -4.25
C PHE A 26 5.34 5.62 -5.11
N LYS A 27 6.20 6.52 -4.68
CA LYS A 27 6.42 7.76 -5.39
C LYS A 27 7.35 7.60 -6.59
N GLU A 28 8.44 6.86 -6.41
CA GLU A 28 9.48 6.78 -7.43
C GLU A 28 9.22 5.70 -8.47
N ASP A 29 8.71 4.55 -8.05
CA ASP A 29 8.51 3.42 -8.95
C ASP A 29 7.09 3.35 -9.49
N LEU A 30 6.11 3.73 -8.69
CA LEU A 30 4.71 3.63 -9.06
C LEU A 30 4.09 4.98 -9.42
N GLY A 31 4.83 6.06 -9.27
CA GLY A 31 4.38 7.37 -9.67
C GLY A 31 3.24 7.95 -8.83
N ALA A 32 3.06 7.44 -7.62
CA ALA A 32 1.99 7.92 -6.74
C ALA A 32 2.41 9.22 -6.06
N ASP A 33 1.52 10.21 -6.06
CA ASP A 33 1.74 11.41 -5.28
C ASP A 33 1.09 11.23 -3.89
N SER A 34 1.11 12.29 -3.08
CA SER A 34 0.58 12.20 -1.72
C SER A 34 -0.91 11.89 -1.69
N LEU A 35 -1.67 12.44 -2.63
CA LEU A 35 -3.10 12.19 -2.69
C LEU A 35 -3.39 10.75 -3.10
N ASP A 36 -2.66 10.26 -4.09
CA ASP A 36 -2.80 8.87 -4.54
C ASP A 36 -2.51 7.90 -3.40
N LEU A 37 -1.45 8.18 -2.65
CA LEU A 37 -1.07 7.34 -1.52
C LEU A 37 -2.13 7.38 -0.43
N PHE A 38 -2.70 8.55 -0.17
CA PHE A 38 -3.75 8.69 0.82
C PHE A 38 -4.99 7.88 0.44
N GLU A 39 -5.38 7.94 -0.83
CA GLU A 39 -6.52 7.15 -1.32
C GLU A 39 -6.24 5.66 -1.25
N LEU A 40 -5.01 5.25 -1.57
CA LEU A 40 -4.61 3.85 -1.46
C LEU A 40 -4.70 3.37 -0.02
N VAL A 41 -4.25 4.19 0.92
CA VAL A 41 -4.30 3.85 2.33
C VAL A 41 -5.73 3.69 2.79
N MET A 42 -6.63 4.56 2.35
CA MET A 42 -8.05 4.44 2.69
C MET A 42 -8.63 3.12 2.17
N ALA A 43 -8.25 2.71 0.97
CA ALA A 43 -8.68 1.44 0.42
C ALA A 43 -8.15 0.26 1.24
N LEU A 44 -6.91 0.36 1.71
CA LEU A 44 -6.30 -0.67 2.54
C LEU A 44 -6.98 -0.76 3.90
N GLU A 45 -7.32 0.38 4.49
CA GLU A 45 -8.05 0.39 5.76
C GLU A 45 -9.39 -0.32 5.64
N ASP A 46 -10.08 -0.08 4.55
CA ASP A 46 -11.37 -0.69 4.29
C ASP A 46 -11.23 -2.20 4.03
N GLU A 47 -10.26 -2.57 3.23
CA GLU A 47 -10.06 -3.97 2.83
C GLU A 47 -9.61 -4.85 4.00
N TYR A 48 -8.72 -4.33 4.84
CA TYR A 48 -8.14 -5.10 5.93
C TYR A 48 -8.71 -4.73 7.30
N SER A 49 -9.64 -3.82 7.36
CA SER A 49 -10.29 -3.37 8.60
C SER A 49 -9.28 -2.89 9.63
N VAL A 50 -8.35 -2.05 9.20
CA VAL A 50 -7.32 -1.49 10.07
C VAL A 50 -7.36 0.03 10.02
N GLU A 51 -6.76 0.68 10.99
CA GLU A 51 -6.58 2.12 10.99
C GLU A 51 -5.12 2.44 10.75
N ILE A 52 -4.87 3.35 9.80
CA ILE A 52 -3.52 3.79 9.49
C ILE A 52 -3.48 5.31 9.67
N PRO A 53 -2.96 5.79 10.81
CA PRO A 53 -2.89 7.24 11.05
C PRO A 53 -2.05 7.93 9.99
N ALA A 54 -2.43 9.17 9.66
CA ALA A 54 -1.72 9.94 8.65
C ALA A 54 -0.24 10.10 8.97
N GLU A 55 0.10 10.21 10.24
CA GLU A 55 1.50 10.34 10.67
C GLU A 55 2.34 9.11 10.33
N ASP A 56 1.72 7.94 10.27
CA ASP A 56 2.42 6.70 9.93
C ASP A 56 2.67 6.58 8.42
N LEU A 57 1.95 7.33 7.60
CA LEU A 57 2.14 7.31 6.16
C LEU A 57 3.55 7.71 5.75
N GLN A 58 4.20 8.53 6.53
CA GLN A 58 5.54 9.01 6.22
C GLN A 58 6.58 7.89 6.23
N SER A 59 6.29 6.79 6.93
CA SER A 59 7.19 5.65 6.99
C SER A 59 6.82 4.56 5.99
N LEU A 60 5.71 4.72 5.28
CA LEU A 60 5.25 3.72 4.31
C LEU A 60 5.74 4.10 2.90
N LEU A 61 7.00 3.83 2.65
CA LEU A 61 7.65 4.24 1.41
C LEU A 61 7.55 3.19 0.31
N THR A 62 7.51 1.91 0.69
CA THR A 62 7.45 0.79 -0.25
C THR A 62 6.26 -0.10 0.05
N VAL A 63 5.95 -0.97 -0.92
CA VAL A 63 4.89 -1.97 -0.73
C VAL A 63 5.22 -2.87 0.46
N GLY A 64 6.49 -3.26 0.60
CA GLY A 64 6.94 -4.07 1.72
C GLY A 64 6.73 -3.39 3.06
N ASP A 65 6.93 -2.08 3.12
CA ASP A 65 6.69 -1.32 4.35
C ASP A 65 5.23 -1.43 4.77
N VAL A 66 4.32 -1.32 3.81
CA VAL A 66 2.89 -1.44 4.08
C VAL A 66 2.54 -2.83 4.56
N MET A 67 3.10 -3.86 3.92
CA MET A 67 2.85 -5.24 4.35
C MET A 67 3.33 -5.48 5.78
N ASN A 68 4.51 -4.99 6.12
CA ASN A 68 5.03 -5.13 7.48
C ASN A 68 4.16 -4.37 8.48
N TYR A 69 3.71 -3.19 8.11
CA TYR A 69 2.81 -2.40 8.95
C TYR A 69 1.53 -3.17 9.25
N LEU A 70 0.94 -3.77 8.22
CA LEU A 70 -0.28 -4.55 8.40
C LEU A 70 -0.06 -5.77 9.27
N LYS A 71 1.07 -6.46 9.11
CA LYS A 71 1.41 -7.59 9.96
C LYS A 71 1.54 -7.18 11.42
N ASP A 72 2.15 -6.02 11.66
CA ASP A 72 2.29 -5.49 13.02
C ASP A 72 0.94 -5.15 13.63
N LYS A 73 -0.05 -4.85 12.81
CA LYS A 73 -1.42 -4.59 13.27
C LYS A 73 -2.24 -5.86 13.43
N GLY A 74 -1.64 -7.02 13.18
CA GLY A 74 -2.33 -8.30 13.34
C GLY A 74 -3.06 -8.80 12.11
N VAL A 75 -2.82 -8.18 10.96
CA VAL A 75 -3.44 -8.63 9.71
C VAL A 75 -2.72 -9.87 9.20
N GLU A 76 -3.48 -10.91 8.91
CA GLU A 76 -2.92 -12.13 8.34
C GLU A 76 -3.08 -12.12 6.82
N ALA A 77 -2.09 -12.69 6.16
CA ALA A 77 -2.09 -12.77 4.71
C ALA A 77 -3.13 -13.76 4.19
#